data_907956b144fb6e77134f0aa84f4a1848
#
_entry.id   907956b144fb6e77134f0aa84f4a1848
#
_cell.length_a   1.000
_cell.length_b   1.000
_cell.length_c   1.000
_cell.angle_alpha   90.00
_cell.angle_beta   90.00
_cell.angle_gamma   90.00
#
_symmetry.space_group_name_H-M   'P 1'
#
loop_
_entity.id
_entity.type
_entity.pdbx_description
1 polymer ?
#
loop_
_entity_poly.entity_id
_entity_poly.type
_entity_poly.pdbx_seq_one_letter_code
_entity_poly.pdbx_strand_id
1 'polypeptide(L)'
;MPQDPVNTPPHDPQHGTPQHGTPQHGAAQSSAQPTQVQPGLAQPEQPVAQHPEQAAYAQPGYAQPGQQPPQFQPAPAQLPVAPPQAPSQTGAAVEIRGLAKLFDDKVAVDRINLTIPSGSFYGLVGRNGAGKTTTISMVTGMLQPTEGTALIRGIDMWAEPLKAKAHLGVLPDGVHLFDKLTGEQLITYSGYLHGIDKETVASRVKDLLAAMDLTDAAGRAVADYSAGMTKKIALAAALIHAPSVLILDEPFEAVDPVSAANIQDILRGFVASGGTVILSSHVMDLVQRLCDHVAIMDSGRILAAGTVDEVRAGVSLEERFVQLVGGRTSSEGLSWLGTSSH
;
A
#
# COMPACT_ATOMS: atom_id res chain seq x y z
N MET A 1 -20.22 22.42 -65.62
CA MET A 1 -19.36 23.00 -66.69
C MET A 1 -18.77 24.30 -66.20
N PRO A 2 -17.55 24.67 -66.49
CA PRO A 2 -16.37 23.89 -66.90
C PRO A 2 -15.22 24.12 -65.92
N GLN A 3 -14.25 23.38 -65.84
CA GLN A 3 -13.08 22.87 -66.53
C GLN A 3 -11.86 22.90 -65.59
N ASP A 4 -11.23 21.77 -65.55
CA ASP A 4 -9.82 21.60 -65.17
C ASP A 4 -8.87 22.34 -66.14
N PRO A 5 -7.58 22.54 -65.78
CA PRO A 5 -6.57 21.55 -66.15
C PRO A 5 -5.42 21.41 -65.11
N VAL A 6 -5.00 20.19 -64.84
CA VAL A 6 -3.75 19.50 -65.28
C VAL A 6 -2.46 20.31 -65.21
N ASN A 7 -1.54 19.93 -64.37
CA ASN A 7 -0.12 19.79 -64.78
C ASN A 7 0.71 18.86 -63.89
N THR A 8 1.28 17.85 -64.51
CA THR A 8 2.24 16.89 -64.00
C THR A 8 3.66 17.28 -64.45
N PRO A 9 4.72 16.52 -64.07
CA PRO A 9 6.00 17.02 -63.56
C PRO A 9 7.09 17.15 -64.65
N PRO A 10 8.36 17.47 -64.37
CA PRO A 10 9.39 16.45 -64.37
C PRO A 10 10.72 16.71 -63.60
N HIS A 11 11.48 15.66 -63.51
CA HIS A 11 12.95 15.49 -63.56
C HIS A 11 13.71 15.29 -62.27
N ASP A 12 14.08 14.01 -62.12
CA ASP A 12 15.35 13.51 -61.61
C ASP A 12 16.53 13.94 -62.52
N PRO A 13 17.79 14.10 -62.06
CA PRO A 13 18.79 13.05 -62.25
C PRO A 13 19.85 12.89 -61.14
N GLN A 14 20.12 11.64 -60.79
CA GLN A 14 21.37 10.86 -60.84
C GLN A 14 22.72 11.50 -60.43
N HIS A 15 23.49 10.64 -59.80
CA HIS A 15 24.96 10.55 -59.56
C HIS A 15 25.38 10.91 -58.14
N GLY A 16 26.15 10.13 -57.40
CA GLY A 16 27.06 9.09 -57.73
C GLY A 16 27.64 8.49 -56.44
N THR A 17 27.85 7.22 -56.47
CA THR A 17 28.75 6.48 -55.55
C THR A 17 30.20 6.84 -55.83
N PRO A 18 31.06 6.76 -54.82
CA PRO A 18 32.23 5.90 -55.00
C PRO A 18 32.51 4.94 -53.86
N GLN A 19 32.99 3.80 -54.29
CA GLN A 19 33.55 2.69 -53.55
C GLN A 19 34.94 3.01 -52.98
N HIS A 20 35.35 2.08 -52.11
CA HIS A 20 36.71 1.66 -51.77
C HIS A 20 37.29 2.13 -50.45
N GLY A 21 37.70 1.13 -49.69
CA GLY A 21 38.84 1.16 -48.84
C GLY A 21 38.87 0.23 -47.65
N THR A 22 38.99 -1.10 -47.90
CA THR A 22 39.60 -1.99 -46.90
C THR A 22 41.10 -1.81 -46.91
N PRO A 23 41.79 -1.90 -45.77
CA PRO A 23 43.01 -2.67 -45.75
C PRO A 23 43.00 -3.75 -44.67
N GLN A 24 43.50 -4.89 -45.14
CA GLN A 24 43.90 -6.07 -44.34
C GLN A 24 45.21 -5.84 -43.60
N HIS A 25 45.43 -6.73 -42.66
CA HIS A 25 46.70 -7.27 -42.12
C HIS A 25 47.37 -6.61 -40.94
N GLY A 26 47.56 -7.44 -39.94
CA GLY A 26 48.53 -7.29 -38.87
C GLY A 26 48.41 -8.38 -37.80
N ALA A 27 48.66 -9.64 -38.19
CA ALA A 27 48.93 -10.71 -37.26
C ALA A 27 50.30 -10.51 -36.60
N ALA A 28 50.36 -10.45 -35.29
CA ALA A 28 51.59 -10.64 -34.55
C ALA A 28 51.40 -11.74 -33.51
N GLN A 29 51.95 -12.89 -33.84
CA GLN A 29 52.25 -14.00 -32.90
C GLN A 29 53.39 -13.56 -31.99
N SER A 30 53.24 -13.74 -30.68
CA SER A 30 54.41 -13.85 -29.77
C SER A 30 54.06 -14.83 -28.64
N SER A 31 54.53 -16.00 -28.86
CA SER A 31 55.31 -16.97 -28.04
C SER A 31 55.15 -16.86 -26.51
N ALA A 32 54.62 -17.95 -26.03
CA ALA A 32 54.68 -18.40 -24.63
C ALA A 32 56.12 -18.71 -24.20
N GLN A 33 56.51 -18.30 -23.01
CA GLN A 33 57.52 -18.98 -22.19
C GLN A 33 57.07 -19.08 -20.76
N PRO A 34 57.29 -20.21 -20.08
CA PRO A 34 56.88 -20.47 -18.70
C PRO A 34 57.91 -19.91 -17.72
N THR A 35 57.48 -19.12 -16.78
CA THR A 35 58.34 -18.66 -15.67
C THR A 35 58.19 -19.61 -14.48
N GLN A 36 59.33 -20.01 -14.00
CA GLN A 36 59.60 -20.96 -12.92
C GLN A 36 59.01 -20.53 -11.58
N VAL A 37 58.56 -21.55 -10.85
CA VAL A 37 58.23 -21.51 -9.43
C VAL A 37 59.53 -21.36 -8.61
N GLN A 38 59.64 -20.33 -7.79
CA GLN A 38 60.56 -20.29 -6.68
C GLN A 38 59.79 -20.37 -5.36
N PRO A 39 60.24 -21.22 -4.42
CA PRO A 39 59.66 -21.34 -3.08
C PRO A 39 60.35 -20.38 -2.09
N GLY A 40 59.55 -19.74 -1.27
CA GLY A 40 60.11 -19.23 -0.03
C GLY A 40 59.82 -17.76 0.25
N LEU A 41 58.87 -17.51 1.12
CA LEU A 41 59.02 -16.77 2.37
C LEU A 41 57.63 -16.71 3.04
N ALA A 42 57.59 -17.37 4.18
CA ALA A 42 56.42 -17.40 5.07
C ALA A 42 56.10 -15.96 5.54
N GLN A 43 54.89 -15.55 5.33
CA GLN A 43 54.30 -14.38 6.03
C GLN A 43 53.55 -14.87 7.27
N PRO A 44 53.59 -14.13 8.39
CA PRO A 44 52.97 -14.58 9.64
C PRO A 44 51.44 -14.61 9.53
N GLU A 45 50.89 -15.71 10.02
CA GLU A 45 49.47 -15.97 10.16
C GLU A 45 48.81 -14.89 11.01
N GLN A 46 47.84 -14.20 10.43
CA GLN A 46 46.86 -13.40 11.19
C GLN A 46 45.89 -14.39 11.88
N PRO A 47 45.53 -14.17 13.15
CA PRO A 47 44.64 -15.06 13.86
C PRO A 47 43.25 -15.01 13.25
N VAL A 48 42.76 -16.18 12.82
CA VAL A 48 41.39 -16.42 12.40
C VAL A 48 40.47 -16.09 13.58
N ALA A 49 39.59 -15.10 13.39
CA ALA A 49 38.53 -14.82 14.34
C ALA A 49 37.62 -16.05 14.44
N GLN A 50 37.65 -16.68 15.59
CA GLN A 50 36.71 -17.74 15.95
C GLN A 50 35.30 -17.16 16.00
N HIS A 51 34.38 -17.74 15.24
CA HIS A 51 32.96 -17.52 15.39
C HIS A 51 32.52 -17.87 16.82
N PRO A 52 31.82 -17.02 17.54
CA PRO A 52 31.14 -17.42 18.75
C PRO A 52 29.83 -18.13 18.36
N GLU A 53 29.88 -19.42 18.21
CA GLU A 53 28.72 -20.30 18.44
C GLU A 53 28.45 -20.29 19.94
N GLN A 54 27.17 -20.17 20.27
CA GLN A 54 26.56 -20.19 21.60
C GLN A 54 26.25 -18.80 22.19
N ALA A 55 25.27 -18.13 21.59
CA ALA A 55 24.39 -17.23 22.36
C ALA A 55 23.42 -18.12 23.14
N ALA A 56 23.77 -18.36 24.40
CA ALA A 56 22.93 -19.00 25.38
C ALA A 56 21.56 -18.23 25.46
N TYR A 57 20.47 -18.98 25.42
CA TYR A 57 19.15 -18.52 25.80
C TYR A 57 19.22 -17.91 27.21
N ALA A 58 19.14 -16.59 27.28
CA ALA A 58 18.95 -15.88 28.54
C ALA A 58 17.58 -16.26 29.10
N GLN A 59 17.59 -16.94 30.22
CA GLN A 59 16.38 -17.19 31.01
C GLN A 59 15.78 -15.85 31.46
N PRO A 60 14.43 -15.70 31.54
CA PRO A 60 13.82 -14.51 32.07
C PRO A 60 14.28 -14.29 33.51
N GLY A 61 14.99 -13.19 33.76
CA GLY A 61 15.44 -12.82 35.07
C GLY A 61 14.23 -12.64 36.02
N TYR A 62 14.26 -13.33 37.13
CA TYR A 62 13.33 -13.13 38.22
C TYR A 62 13.44 -11.69 38.69
N ALA A 63 12.31 -10.97 38.67
CA ALA A 63 12.18 -9.61 39.19
C ALA A 63 12.60 -9.59 40.66
N GLN A 64 13.46 -8.67 41.04
CA GLN A 64 13.85 -8.46 42.44
C GLN A 64 12.62 -7.95 43.25
N PRO A 65 12.40 -8.44 44.45
CA PRO A 65 11.31 -7.97 45.31
C PRO A 65 11.63 -6.55 45.80
N GLY A 66 10.88 -5.56 45.32
CA GLY A 66 10.99 -4.19 45.81
C GLY A 66 10.64 -3.06 44.84
N GLN A 67 10.45 -3.33 43.56
CA GLN A 67 9.98 -2.31 42.60
C GLN A 67 8.47 -2.44 42.42
N GLN A 68 7.71 -1.48 42.89
CA GLN A 68 6.28 -1.36 42.58
C GLN A 68 6.11 -1.07 41.08
N PRO A 69 5.20 -1.77 40.39
CA PRO A 69 4.89 -1.44 39.01
C PRO A 69 4.34 -0.02 38.90
N PRO A 70 4.57 0.69 37.79
CA PRO A 70 4.06 2.04 37.57
C PRO A 70 2.54 2.05 37.73
N GLN A 71 2.05 2.86 38.68
CA GLN A 71 0.61 3.03 38.90
C GLN A 71 0.03 3.83 37.74
N PHE A 72 -0.88 3.20 36.97
CA PHE A 72 -1.71 3.91 36.02
C PHE A 72 -2.58 4.91 36.76
N GLN A 73 -2.38 6.21 36.50
CA GLN A 73 -3.32 7.23 36.95
C GLN A 73 -4.64 7.04 36.18
N PRO A 74 -5.80 6.97 36.83
CA PRO A 74 -7.06 6.91 36.12
C PRO A 74 -7.28 8.20 35.34
N ALA A 75 -7.57 8.07 34.06
CA ALA A 75 -7.96 9.18 33.19
C ALA A 75 -9.23 9.88 33.76
N PRO A 76 -9.40 11.20 33.57
CA PRO A 76 -10.58 11.92 34.02
C PRO A 76 -11.84 11.28 33.43
N ALA A 77 -12.87 11.19 34.27
CA ALA A 77 -14.14 10.54 34.01
C ALA A 77 -14.72 10.92 32.63
N GLN A 78 -14.78 9.96 31.73
CA GLN A 78 -15.48 10.10 30.47
C GLN A 78 -16.98 10.16 30.72
N LEU A 79 -17.67 11.07 30.05
CA LEU A 79 -19.13 11.10 29.98
C LEU A 79 -19.67 9.70 29.63
N PRO A 80 -20.81 9.27 30.15
CA PRO A 80 -21.31 7.92 29.96
C PRO A 80 -21.51 7.65 28.48
N VAL A 81 -20.60 6.87 27.90
CA VAL A 81 -20.79 6.23 26.61
C VAL A 81 -21.91 5.21 26.82
N ALA A 82 -22.96 5.33 26.02
CA ALA A 82 -24.05 4.36 26.01
C ALA A 82 -23.49 2.94 25.92
N PRO A 83 -24.04 1.94 26.62
CA PRO A 83 -23.55 0.59 26.57
C PRO A 83 -23.55 0.11 25.13
N PRO A 84 -22.50 -0.63 24.69
CA PRO A 84 -22.44 -1.16 23.35
C PRO A 84 -23.70 -1.99 23.11
N GLN A 85 -24.50 -1.58 22.13
CA GLN A 85 -25.64 -2.37 21.67
C GLN A 85 -25.08 -3.71 21.17
N ALA A 86 -25.66 -4.80 21.63
CA ALA A 86 -25.29 -6.14 21.22
C ALA A 86 -25.29 -6.22 19.69
N PRO A 87 -24.26 -6.79 19.06
CA PRO A 87 -24.12 -6.82 17.60
C PRO A 87 -25.29 -7.60 17.00
N SER A 88 -26.09 -6.93 16.21
CA SER A 88 -26.98 -7.61 15.27
C SER A 88 -26.11 -8.45 14.33
N GLN A 89 -26.30 -9.76 14.29
CA GLN A 89 -25.45 -10.74 13.60
C GLN A 89 -25.48 -10.66 12.06
N THR A 90 -26.00 -9.60 11.46
CA THR A 90 -26.09 -9.40 10.04
C THR A 90 -25.47 -8.06 9.67
N GLY A 91 -24.17 -8.07 9.28
CA GLY A 91 -23.74 -6.95 8.50
C GLY A 91 -22.36 -6.34 8.69
N ALA A 92 -21.57 -6.68 9.68
CA ALA A 92 -20.22 -6.13 9.81
C ALA A 92 -19.22 -6.91 8.94
N ALA A 93 -18.50 -6.19 8.06
CA ALA A 93 -17.38 -6.74 7.31
C ALA A 93 -16.12 -6.77 8.17
N VAL A 94 -15.89 -5.70 8.95
CA VAL A 94 -14.77 -5.59 9.89
C VAL A 94 -15.27 -5.00 11.20
N GLU A 95 -14.84 -5.59 12.32
CA GLU A 95 -15.04 -5.04 13.66
C GLU A 95 -13.68 -4.86 14.33
N ILE A 96 -13.43 -3.68 14.85
CA ILE A 96 -12.25 -3.33 15.64
C ILE A 96 -12.71 -3.12 17.07
N ARG A 97 -12.09 -3.85 18.02
CA ARG A 97 -12.49 -3.85 19.45
C ARG A 97 -11.31 -3.53 20.33
N GLY A 98 -11.30 -2.32 20.89
CA GLY A 98 -10.27 -1.85 21.83
C GLY A 98 -8.86 -1.92 21.27
N LEU A 99 -8.68 -1.75 19.95
CA LEU A 99 -7.41 -1.95 19.28
C LEU A 99 -6.42 -0.86 19.65
N ALA A 100 -5.26 -1.26 20.17
CA ALA A 100 -4.20 -0.34 20.58
C ALA A 100 -2.83 -0.79 20.09
N LYS A 101 -1.97 0.19 19.81
CA LYS A 101 -0.56 -0.04 19.49
C LYS A 101 0.33 0.96 20.19
N LEU A 102 1.22 0.43 20.99
CA LEU A 102 2.31 1.15 21.63
C LEU A 102 3.63 0.73 20.96
N PHE A 103 4.43 1.71 20.56
CA PHE A 103 5.81 1.54 20.13
C PHE A 103 6.70 2.27 21.14
N ASP A 104 7.48 1.51 21.88
CA ASP A 104 8.26 2.03 23.01
C ASP A 104 7.38 2.91 23.91
N ASP A 105 7.61 4.23 23.96
CA ASP A 105 6.84 5.17 24.75
C ASP A 105 5.75 5.92 23.95
N LYS A 106 5.61 5.62 22.63
CA LYS A 106 4.68 6.34 21.76
C LYS A 106 3.42 5.52 21.49
N VAL A 107 2.27 6.03 21.92
CA VAL A 107 0.95 5.49 21.53
C VAL A 107 0.66 5.88 20.09
N ALA A 108 0.64 4.91 19.18
CA ALA A 108 0.32 5.11 17.79
C ALA A 108 -1.18 4.92 17.49
N VAL A 109 -1.84 4.02 18.25
CA VAL A 109 -3.30 3.80 18.21
C VAL A 109 -3.77 3.57 19.66
N ASP A 110 -4.81 4.29 20.09
CA ASP A 110 -5.29 4.33 21.46
C ASP A 110 -6.69 3.73 21.60
N ARG A 111 -6.76 2.41 21.80
CA ARG A 111 -7.97 1.62 22.11
C ARG A 111 -9.19 1.96 21.24
N ILE A 112 -8.99 2.04 19.95
CA ILE A 112 -10.07 2.38 19.02
C ILE A 112 -11.10 1.26 18.91
N ASN A 113 -12.37 1.67 18.73
CA ASN A 113 -13.47 0.80 18.38
C ASN A 113 -14.10 1.30 17.09
N LEU A 114 -14.34 0.40 16.14
CA LEU A 114 -14.91 0.75 14.84
C LEU A 114 -15.65 -0.45 14.25
N THR A 115 -16.84 -0.21 13.72
CA THR A 115 -17.61 -1.22 12.97
C THR A 115 -17.78 -0.76 11.55
N ILE A 116 -17.38 -1.58 10.59
CA ILE A 116 -17.47 -1.30 9.16
C ILE A 116 -18.55 -2.18 8.56
N PRO A 117 -19.63 -1.61 8.01
CA PRO A 117 -20.74 -2.37 7.43
C PRO A 117 -20.31 -3.20 6.22
N SER A 118 -20.92 -4.36 6.03
CA SER A 118 -20.75 -5.15 4.80
C SER A 118 -21.37 -4.42 3.60
N GLY A 119 -20.71 -4.52 2.43
CA GLY A 119 -21.16 -3.87 1.21
C GLY A 119 -20.97 -2.35 1.19
N SER A 120 -20.15 -1.81 2.07
CA SER A 120 -19.85 -0.37 2.16
C SER A 120 -18.54 0.00 1.46
N PHE A 121 -18.48 1.26 1.04
CA PHE A 121 -17.24 1.92 0.65
C PHE A 121 -16.80 2.84 1.79
N TYR A 122 -15.88 2.38 2.62
CA TYR A 122 -15.50 3.00 3.88
C TYR A 122 -14.17 3.77 3.78
N GLY A 123 -14.16 5.05 4.16
CA GLY A 123 -12.96 5.88 4.24
C GLY A 123 -12.40 5.98 5.66
N LEU A 124 -11.11 5.71 5.87
CA LEU A 124 -10.38 6.04 7.09
C LEU A 124 -9.50 7.27 6.81
N VAL A 125 -9.93 8.44 7.28
CA VAL A 125 -9.27 9.70 6.96
C VAL A 125 -8.55 10.32 8.14
N GLY A 126 -7.47 11.04 7.86
CA GLY A 126 -6.68 11.71 8.88
C GLY A 126 -5.35 12.19 8.32
N ARG A 127 -4.66 13.07 9.07
CA ARG A 127 -3.33 13.55 8.70
C ARG A 127 -2.30 12.42 8.68
N ASN A 128 -1.14 12.69 8.06
CA ASN A 128 0.02 11.80 8.18
C ASN A 128 0.41 11.67 9.66
N GLY A 129 0.66 10.45 10.10
CA GLY A 129 0.91 10.14 11.52
C GLY A 129 -0.33 10.03 12.41
N ALA A 130 -1.55 10.14 11.88
CA ALA A 130 -2.79 9.95 12.66
C ALA A 130 -3.00 8.52 13.19
N GLY A 131 -2.28 7.51 12.65
CA GLY A 131 -2.39 6.11 13.03
C GLY A 131 -3.09 5.22 12.00
N LYS A 132 -3.46 5.74 10.81
CA LYS A 132 -4.19 5.00 9.75
C LYS A 132 -3.47 3.73 9.31
N THR A 133 -2.24 3.84 8.82
CA THR A 133 -1.41 2.71 8.37
C THR A 133 -1.16 1.71 9.50
N THR A 134 -0.93 2.17 10.73
CA THR A 134 -0.78 1.30 11.90
C THR A 134 -2.06 0.51 12.18
N THR A 135 -3.22 1.17 12.11
CA THR A 135 -4.53 0.52 12.27
C THR A 135 -4.76 -0.53 11.17
N ILE A 136 -4.55 -0.16 9.91
CA ILE A 136 -4.68 -1.08 8.76
C ILE A 136 -3.74 -2.27 8.92
N SER A 137 -2.49 -2.06 9.30
CA SER A 137 -1.51 -3.14 9.49
C SER A 137 -1.94 -4.12 10.60
N MET A 138 -2.57 -3.64 11.66
CA MET A 138 -3.10 -4.50 12.71
C MET A 138 -4.35 -5.27 12.25
N VAL A 139 -5.26 -4.62 11.54
CA VAL A 139 -6.49 -5.24 11.01
C VAL A 139 -6.19 -6.31 9.96
N THR A 140 -5.13 -6.11 9.16
CA THR A 140 -4.72 -7.06 8.10
C THR A 140 -3.77 -8.16 8.61
N GLY A 141 -3.43 -8.15 9.90
CA GLY A 141 -2.55 -9.17 10.50
C GLY A 141 -1.09 -9.04 10.06
N MET A 142 -0.64 -7.84 9.68
CA MET A 142 0.76 -7.52 9.39
C MET A 142 1.51 -6.99 10.61
N LEU A 143 0.81 -6.41 11.58
CA LEU A 143 1.37 -5.84 12.79
C LEU A 143 0.54 -6.29 14.01
N GLN A 144 1.16 -6.98 14.95
CA GLN A 144 0.47 -7.43 16.16
C GLN A 144 0.07 -6.23 17.04
N PRO A 145 -1.21 -6.13 17.46
CA PRO A 145 -1.64 -5.12 18.40
C PRO A 145 -1.01 -5.32 19.78
N THR A 146 -0.91 -4.25 20.57
CA THR A 146 -0.54 -4.32 21.98
C THR A 146 -1.73 -4.76 22.82
N GLU A 147 -2.94 -4.27 22.47
CA GLU A 147 -4.21 -4.63 23.09
C GLU A 147 -5.33 -4.70 22.05
N GLY A 148 -6.40 -5.40 22.38
CA GLY A 148 -7.59 -5.50 21.54
C GLY A 148 -7.44 -6.47 20.36
N THR A 149 -8.44 -6.49 19.50
CA THR A 149 -8.47 -7.36 18.34
C THR A 149 -9.23 -6.76 17.16
N ALA A 150 -9.10 -7.37 15.99
CA ALA A 150 -9.90 -7.10 14.80
C ALA A 150 -10.54 -8.39 14.30
N LEU A 151 -11.83 -8.31 13.97
CA LEU A 151 -12.58 -9.42 13.40
C LEU A 151 -12.89 -9.11 11.93
N ILE A 152 -12.64 -10.06 11.06
CA ILE A 152 -12.96 -10.01 9.64
C ILE A 152 -14.10 -11.00 9.39
N ARG A 153 -15.28 -10.50 9.02
CA ARG A 153 -16.47 -11.34 8.86
C ARG A 153 -16.78 -12.19 10.12
N GLY A 154 -16.51 -11.63 11.30
CA GLY A 154 -16.67 -12.32 12.57
C GLY A 154 -15.52 -13.24 12.97
N ILE A 155 -14.50 -13.41 12.14
CA ILE A 155 -13.32 -14.25 12.40
C ILE A 155 -12.21 -13.38 12.98
N ASP A 156 -11.69 -13.76 14.15
CA ASP A 156 -10.61 -13.03 14.80
C ASP A 156 -9.30 -13.17 14.03
N MET A 157 -8.71 -12.02 13.63
CA MET A 157 -7.50 -11.98 12.81
C MET A 157 -6.30 -12.64 13.51
N TRP A 158 -6.23 -12.56 14.83
CA TRP A 158 -5.07 -13.03 15.60
C TRP A 158 -5.26 -14.45 16.15
N ALA A 159 -6.52 -14.89 16.33
CA ALA A 159 -6.82 -16.25 16.71
C ALA A 159 -6.85 -17.22 15.51
N GLU A 160 -7.40 -16.78 14.37
CA GLU A 160 -7.57 -17.61 13.18
C GLU A 160 -7.08 -16.88 11.89
N PRO A 161 -5.78 -16.51 11.81
CA PRO A 161 -5.27 -15.62 10.76
C PRO A 161 -5.46 -16.16 9.34
N LEU A 162 -5.33 -17.46 9.11
CA LEU A 162 -5.50 -18.04 7.79
C LEU A 162 -6.94 -17.93 7.29
N LYS A 163 -7.91 -18.15 8.19
CA LYS A 163 -9.34 -18.01 7.84
C LYS A 163 -9.70 -16.54 7.61
N ALA A 164 -9.25 -15.64 8.48
CA ALA A 164 -9.51 -14.21 8.33
C ALA A 164 -8.90 -13.65 7.04
N LYS A 165 -7.64 -13.98 6.75
CA LYS A 165 -6.93 -13.54 5.53
C LYS A 165 -7.53 -14.08 4.24
N ALA A 166 -8.22 -15.22 4.26
CA ALA A 166 -8.92 -15.73 3.08
C ALA A 166 -10.06 -14.80 2.59
N HIS A 167 -10.56 -13.94 3.47
CA HIS A 167 -11.58 -12.93 3.15
C HIS A 167 -11.00 -11.58 2.74
N LEU A 168 -9.69 -11.36 2.87
CA LEU A 168 -9.04 -10.07 2.68
C LEU A 168 -8.23 -10.00 1.39
N GLY A 169 -8.45 -8.96 0.60
CA GLY A 169 -7.48 -8.43 -0.34
C GLY A 169 -6.83 -7.18 0.25
N VAL A 170 -5.52 -7.07 0.17
CA VAL A 170 -4.79 -5.96 0.81
C VAL A 170 -3.88 -5.27 -0.19
N LEU A 171 -3.96 -3.95 -0.27
CA LEU A 171 -3.01 -3.08 -0.95
C LEU A 171 -2.37 -2.18 0.11
N PRO A 172 -1.17 -2.49 0.61
CA PRO A 172 -0.49 -1.67 1.59
C PRO A 172 0.07 -0.39 0.96
N ASP A 173 0.33 0.62 1.78
CA ASP A 173 1.15 1.75 1.36
C ASP A 173 2.59 1.31 1.09
N GLY A 174 3.28 1.98 0.15
CA GLY A 174 4.65 1.62 -0.20
C GLY A 174 4.79 0.20 -0.76
N VAL A 175 3.91 -0.19 -1.68
CA VAL A 175 3.88 -1.55 -2.27
C VAL A 175 5.24 -1.96 -2.81
N HIS A 176 5.84 -2.98 -2.19
CA HIS A 176 7.01 -3.69 -2.72
C HIS A 176 6.57 -4.98 -3.39
N LEU A 177 6.63 -5.01 -4.70
CA LEU A 177 6.29 -6.18 -5.51
C LEU A 177 7.56 -6.96 -5.90
N PHE A 178 7.36 -8.14 -6.44
CA PHE A 178 8.47 -8.93 -7.00
C PHE A 178 8.89 -8.35 -8.35
N ASP A 179 9.84 -7.44 -8.35
CA ASP A 179 10.26 -6.62 -9.50
C ASP A 179 10.64 -7.43 -10.75
N LYS A 180 11.18 -8.64 -10.55
CA LYS A 180 11.61 -9.53 -11.66
C LYS A 180 10.48 -10.34 -12.29
N LEU A 181 9.30 -10.39 -11.65
CA LEU A 181 8.14 -11.06 -12.23
C LEU A 181 7.49 -10.15 -13.28
N THR A 182 6.88 -10.75 -14.29
CA THR A 182 5.97 -10.02 -15.16
C THR A 182 4.63 -9.78 -14.44
N GLY A 183 3.83 -8.83 -14.93
CA GLY A 183 2.51 -8.57 -14.36
C GLY A 183 1.62 -9.82 -14.34
N GLU A 184 1.61 -10.58 -15.43
CA GLU A 184 0.89 -11.84 -15.53
C GLU A 184 1.39 -12.88 -14.50
N GLN A 185 2.71 -13.03 -14.36
CA GLN A 185 3.30 -13.95 -13.39
C GLN A 185 2.95 -13.57 -11.96
N LEU A 186 2.98 -12.27 -11.63
CA LEU A 186 2.66 -11.79 -10.29
C LEU A 186 1.23 -12.18 -9.87
N ILE A 187 0.23 -11.91 -10.72
CA ILE A 187 -1.16 -12.28 -10.44
C ILE A 187 -1.31 -13.81 -10.38
N THR A 188 -0.66 -14.54 -11.30
CA THR A 188 -0.69 -15.99 -11.36
C THR A 188 -0.17 -16.62 -10.06
N TYR A 189 1.01 -16.18 -9.59
CA TYR A 189 1.56 -16.69 -8.33
C TYR A 189 0.71 -16.31 -7.12
N SER A 190 0.13 -15.11 -7.10
CA SER A 190 -0.82 -14.74 -6.04
C SER A 190 -2.01 -15.71 -6.00
N GLY A 191 -2.56 -16.08 -7.15
CA GLY A 191 -3.65 -17.06 -7.23
C GLY A 191 -3.25 -18.44 -6.69
N TYR A 192 -2.06 -18.92 -7.06
CA TYR A 192 -1.56 -20.22 -6.57
C TYR A 192 -1.29 -20.22 -5.06
N LEU A 193 -0.78 -19.12 -4.51
CA LEU A 193 -0.56 -18.98 -3.06
C LEU A 193 -1.87 -19.01 -2.27
N HIS A 194 -2.97 -18.60 -2.89
CA HIS A 194 -4.33 -18.74 -2.32
C HIS A 194 -4.98 -20.11 -2.59
N GLY A 195 -4.26 -21.07 -3.20
CA GLY A 195 -4.75 -22.42 -3.44
C GLY A 195 -5.75 -22.54 -4.58
N ILE A 196 -5.83 -21.56 -5.48
CA ILE A 196 -6.73 -21.58 -6.62
C ILE A 196 -6.16 -22.52 -7.70
N ASP A 197 -7.01 -23.30 -8.34
CA ASP A 197 -6.63 -24.21 -9.43
C ASP A 197 -6.15 -23.44 -10.68
N LYS A 198 -5.36 -24.13 -11.49
CA LYS A 198 -4.68 -23.53 -12.64
C LYS A 198 -5.64 -22.93 -13.69
N GLU A 199 -6.76 -23.57 -13.94
CA GLU A 199 -7.71 -23.14 -14.97
C GLU A 199 -8.42 -21.86 -14.52
N THR A 200 -8.88 -21.83 -13.28
CA THR A 200 -9.49 -20.66 -12.65
C THR A 200 -8.50 -19.49 -12.59
N VAL A 201 -7.24 -19.74 -12.19
CA VAL A 201 -6.20 -18.69 -12.18
C VAL A 201 -6.01 -18.12 -13.57
N ALA A 202 -5.84 -18.96 -14.61
CA ALA A 202 -5.61 -18.49 -15.98
C ALA A 202 -6.77 -17.62 -16.50
N SER A 203 -8.02 -17.99 -16.21
CA SER A 203 -9.18 -17.17 -16.57
C SER A 203 -9.19 -15.84 -15.84
N ARG A 204 -9.04 -15.85 -14.49
CA ARG A 204 -9.09 -14.64 -13.69
C ARG A 204 -7.93 -13.67 -13.99
N VAL A 205 -6.74 -14.18 -14.28
CA VAL A 205 -5.58 -13.35 -14.67
C VAL A 205 -5.91 -12.56 -15.93
N LYS A 206 -6.48 -13.22 -16.95
CA LYS A 206 -6.88 -12.56 -18.19
C LYS A 206 -7.91 -11.47 -17.94
N ASP A 207 -8.93 -11.76 -17.14
CA ASP A 207 -10.00 -10.81 -16.82
C ASP A 207 -9.47 -9.61 -16.03
N LEU A 208 -8.61 -9.85 -15.03
CA LEU A 208 -8.00 -8.81 -14.21
C LEU A 208 -7.06 -7.91 -15.03
N LEU A 209 -6.22 -8.49 -15.90
CA LEU A 209 -5.34 -7.70 -16.77
C LEU A 209 -6.15 -6.80 -17.72
N ALA A 210 -7.25 -7.31 -18.26
CA ALA A 210 -8.15 -6.52 -19.10
C ALA A 210 -8.84 -5.40 -18.31
N ALA A 211 -9.40 -5.71 -17.13
CA ALA A 211 -10.08 -4.73 -16.28
C ALA A 211 -9.14 -3.61 -15.80
N MET A 212 -7.87 -3.94 -15.54
CA MET A 212 -6.84 -2.99 -15.12
C MET A 212 -6.22 -2.21 -16.29
N ASP A 213 -6.59 -2.51 -17.53
CA ASP A 213 -5.94 -1.94 -18.72
C ASP A 213 -4.41 -2.20 -18.74
N LEU A 214 -4.03 -3.46 -18.45
CA LEU A 214 -2.64 -3.92 -18.38
C LEU A 214 -2.33 -5.07 -19.34
N THR A 215 -3.24 -5.40 -20.27
CA THR A 215 -3.08 -6.54 -21.20
C THR A 215 -1.81 -6.42 -22.03
N ASP A 216 -1.53 -5.24 -22.60
CA ASP A 216 -0.35 -4.99 -23.43
C ASP A 216 0.95 -4.97 -22.61
N ALA A 217 0.86 -4.76 -21.31
CA ALA A 217 2.01 -4.72 -20.42
C ALA A 217 2.20 -6.03 -19.63
N ALA A 218 1.31 -7.01 -19.79
CA ALA A 218 1.27 -8.24 -19.01
C ALA A 218 2.59 -9.01 -18.97
N GLY A 219 3.31 -9.04 -20.12
CA GLY A 219 4.61 -9.72 -20.28
C GLY A 219 5.83 -8.88 -19.86
N ARG A 220 5.66 -7.61 -19.47
CA ARG A 220 6.77 -6.76 -19.02
C ARG A 220 7.06 -7.02 -17.54
N ALA A 221 8.32 -6.83 -17.15
CA ALA A 221 8.69 -6.90 -15.72
C ALA A 221 7.99 -5.80 -14.91
N VAL A 222 7.58 -6.11 -13.69
CA VAL A 222 6.94 -5.15 -12.79
C VAL A 222 7.86 -3.97 -12.46
N ALA A 223 9.19 -4.19 -12.48
CA ALA A 223 10.18 -3.12 -12.34
C ALA A 223 10.03 -2.00 -13.38
N ASP A 224 9.48 -2.32 -14.57
CA ASP A 224 9.31 -1.36 -15.67
C ASP A 224 7.92 -0.69 -15.68
N TYR A 225 7.12 -0.90 -14.63
CA TYR A 225 5.79 -0.32 -14.52
C TYR A 225 5.86 1.11 -13.97
N SER A 226 4.96 1.98 -14.44
CA SER A 226 4.71 3.28 -13.80
C SER A 226 4.05 3.09 -12.42
N ALA A 227 4.07 4.11 -11.57
CA ALA A 227 3.42 4.06 -10.26
C ALA A 227 1.94 3.66 -10.36
N GLY A 228 1.20 4.20 -11.33
CA GLY A 228 -0.19 3.83 -11.60
C GLY A 228 -0.34 2.36 -12.01
N MET A 229 0.53 1.86 -12.91
CA MET A 229 0.54 0.45 -13.32
C MET A 229 0.88 -0.46 -12.14
N THR A 230 1.82 -0.06 -11.28
CA THR A 230 2.21 -0.81 -10.09
C THR A 230 1.04 -0.92 -9.10
N LYS A 231 0.29 0.15 -8.86
CA LYS A 231 -0.92 0.11 -8.03
C LYS A 231 -2.01 -0.76 -8.65
N LYS A 232 -2.24 -0.69 -9.97
CA LYS A 232 -3.20 -1.54 -10.70
C LYS A 232 -2.85 -3.03 -10.60
N ILE A 233 -1.60 -3.41 -10.84
CA ILE A 233 -1.21 -4.82 -10.78
C ILE A 233 -1.23 -5.37 -9.36
N ALA A 234 -0.90 -4.56 -8.35
CA ALA A 234 -1.01 -4.93 -6.95
C ALA A 234 -2.48 -5.13 -6.53
N LEU A 235 -3.38 -4.26 -7.00
CA LEU A 235 -4.83 -4.42 -6.79
C LEU A 235 -5.35 -5.68 -7.48
N ALA A 236 -4.91 -5.98 -8.71
CA ALA A 236 -5.26 -7.22 -9.40
C ALA A 236 -4.82 -8.47 -8.60
N ALA A 237 -3.59 -8.46 -8.06
CA ALA A 237 -3.08 -9.52 -7.20
C ALA A 237 -3.89 -9.65 -5.89
N ALA A 238 -4.38 -8.56 -5.33
CA ALA A 238 -5.24 -8.55 -4.16
C ALA A 238 -6.67 -9.06 -4.44
N LEU A 239 -7.12 -9.02 -5.69
CA LEU A 239 -8.46 -9.43 -6.12
C LEU A 239 -8.53 -10.89 -6.62
N ILE A 240 -7.42 -11.53 -7.01
CA ILE A 240 -7.39 -12.82 -7.71
C ILE A 240 -8.16 -13.93 -6.98
N HIS A 241 -8.13 -13.92 -5.64
CA HIS A 241 -8.79 -14.93 -4.82
C HIS A 241 -10.25 -14.59 -4.47
N ALA A 242 -10.81 -13.53 -5.10
CA ALA A 242 -12.18 -13.06 -4.88
C ALA A 242 -12.49 -12.80 -3.39
N PRO A 243 -11.73 -11.93 -2.72
CA PRO A 243 -11.98 -11.60 -1.32
C PRO A 243 -13.37 -10.98 -1.13
N SER A 244 -13.89 -10.95 0.09
CA SER A 244 -15.12 -10.21 0.42
C SER A 244 -14.86 -8.81 0.96
N VAL A 245 -13.61 -8.53 1.36
CA VAL A 245 -13.17 -7.24 1.92
C VAL A 245 -11.85 -6.83 1.26
N LEU A 246 -11.78 -5.62 0.74
CA LEU A 246 -10.55 -4.98 0.26
C LEU A 246 -10.11 -3.90 1.24
N ILE A 247 -8.86 -3.93 1.66
CA ILE A 247 -8.25 -2.91 2.52
C ILE A 247 -7.08 -2.28 1.77
N LEU A 248 -7.17 -0.97 1.52
CA LEU A 248 -6.27 -0.23 0.66
C LEU A 248 -5.67 0.95 1.44
N ASP A 249 -4.36 0.98 1.58
CA ASP A 249 -3.67 2.09 2.26
C ASP A 249 -3.13 3.08 1.23
N GLU A 250 -3.65 4.32 1.23
CA GLU A 250 -3.34 5.41 0.29
C GLU A 250 -3.31 4.95 -1.20
N PRO A 251 -4.40 4.32 -1.72
CA PRO A 251 -4.38 3.67 -3.04
C PRO A 251 -4.20 4.63 -4.21
N PHE A 252 -4.47 5.91 -4.02
CA PHE A 252 -4.43 6.94 -5.07
C PHE A 252 -3.20 7.84 -4.98
N GLU A 253 -2.34 7.64 -3.98
CA GLU A 253 -1.11 8.42 -3.87
C GLU A 253 -0.15 8.12 -5.02
N ALA A 254 0.42 9.19 -5.62
CA ALA A 254 1.32 9.14 -6.77
C ALA A 254 0.74 8.44 -8.03
N VAL A 255 -0.58 8.37 -8.15
CA VAL A 255 -1.29 7.78 -9.31
C VAL A 255 -1.80 8.91 -10.20
N ASP A 256 -1.59 8.77 -11.50
CA ASP A 256 -2.13 9.70 -12.49
C ASP A 256 -3.68 9.68 -12.53
N PRO A 257 -4.33 10.77 -12.99
CA PRO A 257 -5.79 10.86 -12.96
C PRO A 257 -6.53 9.76 -13.73
N VAL A 258 -5.95 9.27 -14.84
CA VAL A 258 -6.59 8.22 -15.67
C VAL A 258 -6.55 6.88 -14.94
N SER A 259 -5.38 6.51 -14.42
CA SER A 259 -5.22 5.30 -13.61
C SER A 259 -6.09 5.36 -12.34
N ALA A 260 -6.16 6.54 -11.68
CA ALA A 260 -7.00 6.72 -10.51
C ALA A 260 -8.49 6.53 -10.81
N ALA A 261 -8.98 7.06 -11.94
CA ALA A 261 -10.36 6.86 -12.37
C ALA A 261 -10.68 5.38 -12.63
N ASN A 262 -9.80 4.68 -13.36
CA ASN A 262 -9.94 3.24 -13.61
C ASN A 262 -10.01 2.43 -12.30
N ILE A 263 -9.10 2.70 -11.34
CA ILE A 263 -9.12 2.06 -10.02
C ILE A 263 -10.44 2.35 -9.29
N GLN A 264 -10.92 3.60 -9.29
CA GLN A 264 -12.19 3.96 -8.65
C GLN A 264 -13.37 3.20 -9.23
N ASP A 265 -13.44 3.05 -10.57
CA ASP A 265 -14.52 2.31 -11.23
C ASP A 265 -14.50 0.83 -10.88
N ILE A 266 -13.31 0.21 -10.81
CA ILE A 266 -13.15 -1.17 -10.36
C ILE A 266 -13.63 -1.34 -8.91
N LEU A 267 -13.24 -0.43 -8.02
CA LEU A 267 -13.63 -0.48 -6.61
C LEU A 267 -15.15 -0.26 -6.44
N ARG A 268 -15.76 0.65 -7.20
CA ARG A 268 -17.23 0.82 -7.22
C ARG A 268 -17.93 -0.44 -7.70
N GLY A 269 -17.43 -1.07 -8.77
CA GLY A 269 -17.94 -2.35 -9.27
C GLY A 269 -17.84 -3.46 -8.23
N PHE A 270 -16.75 -3.52 -7.48
CA PHE A 270 -16.55 -4.47 -6.40
C PHE A 270 -17.59 -4.28 -5.26
N VAL A 271 -17.83 -3.03 -4.84
CA VAL A 271 -18.86 -2.72 -3.82
C VAL A 271 -20.26 -3.02 -4.36
N ALA A 272 -20.56 -2.66 -5.61
CA ALA A 272 -21.86 -2.96 -6.24
C ALA A 272 -22.15 -4.47 -6.34
N SER A 273 -21.12 -5.32 -6.40
CA SER A 273 -21.24 -6.77 -6.36
C SER A 273 -21.33 -7.36 -4.94
N GLY A 274 -21.43 -6.53 -3.90
CA GLY A 274 -21.58 -6.93 -2.50
C GLY A 274 -20.27 -7.02 -1.71
N GLY A 275 -19.14 -6.66 -2.30
CA GLY A 275 -17.86 -6.53 -1.63
C GLY A 275 -17.82 -5.32 -0.71
N THR A 276 -16.85 -5.26 0.21
CA THR A 276 -16.61 -4.13 1.10
C THR A 276 -15.22 -3.56 0.81
N VAL A 277 -15.12 -2.24 0.61
CA VAL A 277 -13.86 -1.54 0.42
C VAL A 277 -13.58 -0.65 1.62
N ILE A 278 -12.39 -0.75 2.16
CA ILE A 278 -11.85 0.15 3.20
C ILE A 278 -10.62 0.80 2.60
N LEU A 279 -10.61 2.12 2.53
CA LEU A 279 -9.42 2.84 2.10
C LEU A 279 -8.98 3.88 3.13
N SER A 280 -7.66 4.02 3.30
CA SER A 280 -7.13 5.20 3.98
C SER A 280 -6.87 6.33 2.99
N SER A 281 -7.04 7.55 3.45
CA SER A 281 -6.60 8.73 2.69
C SER A 281 -6.41 9.94 3.60
N HIS A 282 -5.52 10.83 3.17
CA HIS A 282 -5.40 12.18 3.71
C HIS A 282 -6.15 13.21 2.86
N VAL A 283 -6.71 12.80 1.70
CA VAL A 283 -7.46 13.66 0.77
C VAL A 283 -8.96 13.55 1.06
N MET A 284 -9.49 14.49 1.85
CA MET A 284 -10.87 14.47 2.34
C MET A 284 -11.91 14.54 1.23
N ASP A 285 -11.66 15.38 0.22
CA ASP A 285 -12.52 15.54 -0.96
C ASP A 285 -12.72 14.24 -1.75
N LEU A 286 -11.66 13.46 -1.90
CA LEU A 286 -11.74 12.17 -2.58
C LEU A 286 -12.65 11.22 -1.81
N VAL A 287 -12.46 11.13 -0.50
CA VAL A 287 -13.27 10.25 0.37
C VAL A 287 -14.73 10.71 0.38
N GLN A 288 -15.00 12.01 0.46
CA GLN A 288 -16.36 12.56 0.42
C GLN A 288 -17.12 12.19 -0.86
N ARG A 289 -16.41 12.05 -2.00
CA ARG A 289 -17.01 11.68 -3.29
C ARG A 289 -17.11 10.19 -3.55
N LEU A 290 -16.24 9.41 -2.93
CA LEU A 290 -16.08 8.00 -3.24
C LEU A 290 -16.76 7.08 -2.23
N CYS A 291 -16.74 7.47 -0.95
CA CYS A 291 -17.18 6.63 0.16
C CYS A 291 -18.62 6.96 0.59
N ASP A 292 -19.32 5.96 1.09
CA ASP A 292 -20.63 6.10 1.75
C ASP A 292 -20.48 6.25 3.27
N HIS A 293 -19.40 5.70 3.85
CA HIS A 293 -19.07 5.80 5.26
C HIS A 293 -17.64 6.32 5.47
N VAL A 294 -17.40 6.94 6.62
CA VAL A 294 -16.09 7.49 6.96
C VAL A 294 -15.81 7.41 8.47
N ALA A 295 -14.55 7.19 8.83
CA ALA A 295 -14.03 7.47 10.15
C ALA A 295 -12.93 8.52 10.06
N ILE A 296 -13.02 9.55 10.89
CA ILE A 296 -11.99 10.59 11.05
C ILE A 296 -11.07 10.17 12.18
N MET A 297 -9.77 10.06 11.88
CA MET A 297 -8.75 9.66 12.83
C MET A 297 -7.71 10.77 13.02
N ASP A 298 -7.37 11.06 14.28
CA ASP A 298 -6.25 11.93 14.64
C ASP A 298 -5.59 11.44 15.92
N SER A 299 -4.26 11.54 15.99
CA SER A 299 -3.45 11.21 17.16
C SER A 299 -3.80 9.83 17.78
N GLY A 300 -4.00 8.84 16.91
CA GLY A 300 -4.31 7.46 17.32
C GLY A 300 -5.75 7.22 17.74
N ARG A 301 -6.67 8.18 17.63
CA ARG A 301 -8.06 8.08 18.08
C ARG A 301 -9.04 8.31 16.94
N ILE A 302 -10.21 7.66 17.02
CA ILE A 302 -11.35 7.96 16.16
C ILE A 302 -12.11 9.16 16.75
N LEU A 303 -12.17 10.26 16.01
CA LEU A 303 -12.87 11.48 16.43
C LEU A 303 -14.34 11.48 16.03
N ALA A 304 -14.66 10.89 14.87
CA ALA A 304 -16.02 10.72 14.40
C ALA A 304 -16.07 9.52 13.44
N ALA A 305 -17.18 8.79 13.41
CA ALA A 305 -17.43 7.70 12.48
C ALA A 305 -18.93 7.57 12.21
N GLY A 306 -19.29 7.23 10.95
CA GLY A 306 -20.68 7.09 10.49
C GLY A 306 -20.77 7.20 8.98
N THR A 307 -21.96 7.46 8.45
CA THR A 307 -22.11 7.84 7.05
C THR A 307 -21.41 9.17 6.78
N VAL A 308 -20.98 9.38 5.53
CA VAL A 308 -20.31 10.64 5.15
C VAL A 308 -21.20 11.85 5.49
N ASP A 309 -22.51 11.74 5.27
CA ASP A 309 -23.45 12.83 5.57
C ASP A 309 -23.60 13.11 7.07
N GLU A 310 -23.64 12.09 7.90
CA GLU A 310 -23.65 12.26 9.36
C GLU A 310 -22.37 12.90 9.90
N VAL A 311 -21.22 12.40 9.43
CA VAL A 311 -19.90 12.87 9.91
C VAL A 311 -19.62 14.30 9.47
N ARG A 312 -19.93 14.68 8.23
CA ARG A 312 -19.73 16.05 7.71
C ARG A 312 -20.66 17.08 8.36
N ALA A 313 -21.82 16.67 8.89
CA ALA A 313 -22.75 17.53 9.60
C ALA A 313 -23.11 18.85 8.88
N GLY A 314 -23.31 18.77 7.54
CA GLY A 314 -23.71 19.92 6.71
C GLY A 314 -22.58 20.81 6.19
N VAL A 315 -21.31 20.55 6.56
CA VAL A 315 -20.12 21.23 6.01
C VAL A 315 -19.32 20.27 5.13
N SER A 316 -18.20 20.70 4.55
CA SER A 316 -17.29 19.77 3.88
C SER A 316 -16.59 18.85 4.89
N LEU A 317 -16.15 17.67 4.43
CA LEU A 317 -15.41 16.75 5.30
C LEU A 317 -14.08 17.37 5.79
N GLU A 318 -13.46 18.22 4.97
CA GLU A 318 -12.26 18.99 5.33
C GLU A 318 -12.55 20.00 6.45
N GLU A 319 -13.61 20.79 6.32
CA GLU A 319 -14.01 21.74 7.36
C GLU A 319 -14.37 21.03 8.67
N ARG A 320 -15.08 19.89 8.55
CA ARG A 320 -15.42 19.06 9.71
C ARG A 320 -14.18 18.52 10.44
N PHE A 321 -13.19 18.06 9.67
CA PHE A 321 -11.91 17.63 10.21
C PHE A 321 -11.22 18.77 10.98
N VAL A 322 -11.13 19.97 10.40
CA VAL A 322 -10.54 21.16 11.04
C VAL A 322 -11.25 21.49 12.35
N GLN A 323 -12.60 21.42 12.38
CA GLN A 323 -13.38 21.64 13.60
C GLN A 323 -13.05 20.62 14.69
N LEU A 324 -12.92 19.33 14.34
CA LEU A 324 -12.69 18.24 15.29
C LEU A 324 -11.26 18.25 15.85
N VAL A 325 -10.28 18.65 15.05
CA VAL A 325 -8.84 18.65 15.44
C VAL A 325 -8.44 19.94 16.20
N GLY A 326 -9.32 20.94 16.28
CA GLY A 326 -9.04 22.15 17.07
C GLY A 326 -8.58 23.38 16.31
N GLY A 327 -8.94 23.47 15.00
CA GLY A 327 -8.80 24.71 14.22
C GLY A 327 -7.47 24.88 13.47
N ARG A 328 -7.47 25.87 12.57
CA ARG A 328 -6.23 26.31 11.90
C ARG A 328 -5.40 27.12 12.88
N THR A 329 -4.10 26.84 12.97
CA THR A 329 -3.16 27.78 13.58
C THR A 329 -3.28 29.10 12.83
N SER A 330 -3.60 30.19 13.54
CA SER A 330 -3.68 31.52 12.93
C SER A 330 -2.31 31.87 12.30
N SER A 331 -2.33 32.42 11.11
CA SER A 331 -1.13 32.94 10.44
C SER A 331 -0.63 34.25 11.08
N GLU A 332 -0.97 34.51 12.33
CA GLU A 332 -0.46 35.62 13.13
C GLU A 332 1.06 35.47 13.29
N GLY A 333 1.79 36.35 12.65
CA GLY A 333 3.26 36.33 12.63
C GLY A 333 3.89 36.53 11.24
N LEU A 334 3.10 36.48 10.16
CA LEU A 334 3.57 36.70 8.79
C LEU A 334 3.31 38.12 8.29
N SER A 335 3.19 39.10 9.18
CA SER A 335 2.96 40.52 8.84
C SER A 335 4.06 41.13 7.94
N TRP A 336 5.25 40.50 7.89
CA TRP A 336 6.35 40.90 7.03
C TRP A 336 6.19 40.52 5.55
N LEU A 337 5.28 39.56 5.21
CA LEU A 337 5.01 39.16 3.83
C LEU A 337 4.29 40.24 3.01
N GLY A 338 3.73 41.27 3.65
CA GLY A 338 3.02 42.39 3.01
C GLY A 338 3.83 43.68 2.81
N THR A 339 5.09 43.77 3.27
CA THR A 339 5.93 44.95 3.15
C THR A 339 7.05 44.74 2.15
N SER A 340 6.72 44.60 0.87
CA SER A 340 7.62 44.97 -0.21
C SER A 340 7.30 46.42 -0.61
N SER A 341 7.88 47.37 0.09
CA SER A 341 7.90 48.75 -0.34
C SER A 341 9.34 49.22 -0.39
N HIS A 342 9.75 49.49 -1.62
CA HIS A 342 10.83 50.32 -2.12
C HIS A 342 12.23 49.74 -2.16
#